data_b1cd763082f57ede17cf0027226a838d
#
_entry.id   b1cd763082f57ede17cf0027226a838d
#
_cell.length_a   1.000
_cell.length_b   1.000
_cell.length_c   1.000
_cell.angle_alpha   90.00
_cell.angle_beta   90.00
_cell.angle_gamma   90.00
#
_symmetry.space_group_name_H-M   'P 1'
#
loop_
_entity.id
_entity.type
_entity.pdbx_description
1 polymer ?
#
loop_
_entity_poly.entity_id
_entity_poly.type
_entity_poly.pdbx_seq_one_letter_code
_entity_poly.pdbx_strand_id
1 'polypeptide(L)'
;MAATGKISMWIGSSASRADYTSLPTVEQVTKDIGYRPVLIDAFENGYCFKKGNIMKNSFKDDNASVIEKFKSVSFDYQKNGDVVSFEQQKFNSKLISPGDIIATVNGTNLYYVHYINKVVSDDYELTEQDKKDQASGKVVFSYDDSASQIEVSQVQSVNWNKDDIQYDLLPIDGKLSAGELADMAKEVINNRR
;
A
#
# COMPACT_ATOMS: atom_id res chain seq x y z
N MET A 1 -9.98 8.27 -28.90
CA MET A 1 -10.67 8.80 -27.69
C MET A 1 -10.47 7.75 -26.61
N ALA A 2 -9.68 8.04 -25.58
CA ALA A 2 -9.51 7.13 -24.45
C ALA A 2 -10.82 7.14 -23.63
N ALA A 3 -11.39 5.97 -23.41
CA ALA A 3 -12.56 5.81 -22.57
C ALA A 3 -12.22 6.25 -21.15
N THR A 4 -12.81 7.36 -20.69
CA THR A 4 -12.72 7.84 -19.31
C THR A 4 -13.68 7.01 -18.44
N GLY A 5 -13.46 5.70 -18.36
CA GLY A 5 -14.19 4.83 -17.45
C GLY A 5 -13.86 5.20 -16.01
N LYS A 6 -14.89 5.36 -15.17
CA LYS A 6 -14.71 5.49 -13.73
C LYS A 6 -14.08 4.20 -13.21
N ILE A 7 -12.98 4.29 -12.46
CA ILE A 7 -12.41 3.10 -11.80
C ILE A 7 -13.39 2.67 -10.69
N SER A 8 -13.83 1.43 -10.75
CA SER A 8 -14.70 0.82 -9.75
C SER A 8 -13.98 -0.25 -8.93
N MET A 9 -12.87 -0.80 -9.47
CA MET A 9 -12.15 -1.90 -8.83
C MET A 9 -10.65 -1.84 -9.12
N TRP A 10 -9.86 -2.08 -8.09
CA TRP A 10 -8.44 -2.37 -8.18
C TRP A 10 -8.18 -3.82 -7.80
N ILE A 11 -7.46 -4.54 -8.65
CA ILE A 11 -7.06 -5.93 -8.40
C ILE A 11 -5.54 -5.98 -8.46
N GLY A 12 -4.92 -6.41 -7.36
CA GLY A 12 -3.51 -6.72 -7.26
C GLY A 12 -3.28 -8.21 -7.07
N SER A 13 -2.22 -8.75 -7.64
CA SER A 13 -1.79 -10.13 -7.42
C SER A 13 -0.27 -10.21 -7.41
N SER A 14 0.28 -11.01 -6.50
CA SER A 14 1.69 -11.39 -6.45
C SER A 14 1.84 -12.89 -6.65
N ALA A 15 3.08 -13.33 -6.95
CA ALA A 15 3.39 -14.75 -6.90
C ALA A 15 3.33 -15.25 -5.46
N SER A 16 3.00 -16.54 -5.26
CA SER A 16 3.02 -17.19 -3.94
C SER A 16 4.42 -17.25 -3.32
N ARG A 17 5.47 -17.16 -4.17
CA ARG A 17 6.89 -17.11 -3.77
C ARG A 17 7.42 -15.69 -3.96
N ALA A 18 8.24 -15.22 -3.02
CA ALA A 18 8.92 -13.93 -3.14
C ALA A 18 9.80 -13.86 -4.40
N ASP A 19 9.75 -12.74 -5.11
CA ASP A 19 10.60 -12.46 -6.27
C ASP A 19 12.04 -12.16 -5.84
N TYR A 20 12.21 -11.52 -4.66
CA TYR A 20 13.51 -11.19 -4.08
C TYR A 20 13.59 -11.75 -2.66
N THR A 21 14.54 -12.66 -2.42
CA THR A 21 14.84 -13.25 -1.10
C THR A 21 16.07 -12.65 -0.42
N SER A 22 16.77 -11.76 -1.12
CA SER A 22 17.84 -10.88 -0.64
C SER A 22 17.63 -9.51 -1.28
N LEU A 23 18.21 -8.46 -0.69
CA LEU A 23 18.07 -7.10 -1.22
C LEU A 23 18.55 -7.05 -2.68
N PRO A 24 17.67 -6.73 -3.65
CA PRO A 24 18.04 -6.67 -5.06
C PRO A 24 18.85 -5.41 -5.36
N THR A 25 19.45 -5.34 -6.55
CA THR A 25 19.98 -4.07 -7.05
C THR A 25 18.88 -3.18 -7.64
N VAL A 26 19.13 -1.88 -7.68
CA VAL A 26 18.21 -0.90 -8.31
C VAL A 26 17.95 -1.27 -9.77
N GLU A 27 19.00 -1.71 -10.49
CA GLU A 27 18.93 -2.10 -11.91
C GLU A 27 18.01 -3.31 -12.12
N GLN A 28 18.11 -4.32 -11.24
CA GLN A 28 17.24 -5.50 -11.30
C GLN A 28 15.79 -5.10 -11.15
N VAL A 29 15.46 -4.36 -10.09
CA VAL A 29 14.06 -3.95 -9.84
C VAL A 29 13.56 -3.02 -10.94
N THR A 30 14.39 -2.05 -11.38
CA THR A 30 14.02 -1.14 -12.49
C THR A 30 13.65 -1.90 -13.77
N LYS A 31 14.40 -2.95 -14.11
CA LYS A 31 14.10 -3.82 -15.26
C LYS A 31 12.75 -4.51 -15.11
N ASP A 32 12.42 -4.94 -13.89
CA ASP A 32 11.24 -5.73 -13.62
C ASP A 32 9.95 -4.90 -13.58
N ILE A 33 10.00 -3.65 -13.02
CA ILE A 33 8.83 -2.80 -12.82
C ILE A 33 8.73 -1.59 -13.75
N GLY A 34 9.84 -1.22 -14.42
CA GLY A 34 9.86 -0.14 -15.43
C GLY A 34 10.06 1.27 -14.87
N TYR A 35 10.44 1.42 -13.60
CA TYR A 35 10.83 2.70 -12.97
C TYR A 35 11.90 2.44 -11.89
N ARG A 36 12.63 3.51 -11.51
CA ARG A 36 13.70 3.42 -10.51
C ARG A 36 13.11 3.35 -9.09
N PRO A 37 13.31 2.25 -8.33
CA PRO A 37 12.86 2.15 -6.95
C PRO A 37 13.83 2.86 -5.99
N VAL A 38 13.36 3.08 -4.76
CA VAL A 38 14.21 3.34 -3.60
C VAL A 38 14.42 2.02 -2.86
N LEU A 39 15.66 1.69 -2.54
CA LEU A 39 16.03 0.50 -1.78
C LEU A 39 16.66 0.92 -0.46
N ILE A 40 16.21 0.31 0.63
CA ILE A 40 16.72 0.46 1.98
C ILE A 40 17.16 -0.93 2.44
N ASP A 41 18.38 -1.07 2.94
CA ASP A 41 18.86 -2.33 3.52
C ASP A 41 18.27 -2.53 4.92
N ALA A 42 18.36 -1.50 5.74
CA ALA A 42 17.77 -1.47 7.07
C ALA A 42 17.39 -0.04 7.46
N PHE A 43 16.29 0.11 8.20
CA PHE A 43 15.88 1.36 8.82
C PHE A 43 16.61 1.59 10.15
N GLU A 44 16.82 2.84 10.55
CA GLU A 44 17.49 3.21 11.80
C GLU A 44 16.82 2.60 13.03
N ASN A 45 15.50 2.40 12.98
CA ASN A 45 14.74 1.75 14.05
C ASN A 45 14.93 0.22 14.10
N GLY A 46 15.77 -0.36 13.22
CA GLY A 46 16.19 -1.76 13.24
C GLY A 46 15.32 -2.73 12.40
N TYR A 47 14.39 -2.23 11.60
CA TYR A 47 13.71 -3.06 10.59
C TYR A 47 14.65 -3.32 9.42
N CYS A 48 14.96 -4.61 9.16
CA CYS A 48 15.88 -5.04 8.09
C CYS A 48 15.10 -5.69 6.95
N PHE A 49 15.59 -5.55 5.72
CA PHE A 49 15.02 -6.18 4.53
C PHE A 49 14.84 -7.69 4.73
N LYS A 50 13.70 -8.20 4.38
CA LYS A 50 13.33 -9.63 4.49
C LYS A 50 13.08 -10.29 3.15
N LYS A 51 12.24 -9.68 2.34
CA LYS A 51 11.86 -10.16 0.99
C LYS A 51 11.23 -9.05 0.18
N GLY A 52 11.09 -9.26 -1.12
CA GLY A 52 10.36 -8.37 -2.01
C GLY A 52 9.49 -9.12 -3.00
N ASN A 53 8.38 -8.50 -3.39
CA ASN A 53 7.42 -9.05 -4.34
C ASN A 53 7.07 -8.01 -5.39
N ILE A 54 6.92 -8.47 -6.63
CA ILE A 54 6.37 -7.67 -7.71
C ILE A 54 4.86 -7.91 -7.76
N MET A 55 4.11 -6.82 -7.64
CA MET A 55 2.66 -6.85 -7.74
C MET A 55 2.25 -6.54 -9.18
N LYS A 56 1.39 -7.38 -9.75
CA LYS A 56 0.73 -7.11 -11.03
C LYS A 56 -0.65 -6.55 -10.74
N ASN A 57 -0.85 -5.29 -11.08
CA ASN A 57 -2.07 -4.56 -10.77
C ASN A 57 -2.89 -4.29 -12.02
N SER A 58 -4.20 -4.20 -11.85
CA SER A 58 -5.12 -3.73 -12.89
C SER A 58 -6.25 -2.90 -12.30
N PHE A 59 -6.62 -1.84 -13.02
CA PHE A 59 -7.87 -1.12 -12.78
C PHE A 59 -8.94 -1.66 -13.69
N LYS A 60 -10.15 -1.80 -13.17
CA LYS A 60 -11.33 -2.19 -13.91
C LYS A 60 -12.43 -1.13 -13.77
N ASP A 61 -13.29 -1.03 -14.79
CA ASP A 61 -14.51 -0.24 -14.75
C ASP A 61 -15.68 -1.01 -14.13
N ASP A 62 -16.85 -0.36 -14.08
CA ASP A 62 -18.08 -0.93 -13.53
C ASP A 62 -18.56 -2.20 -14.29
N ASN A 63 -18.05 -2.46 -15.50
CA ASN A 63 -18.32 -3.65 -16.30
C ASN A 63 -17.23 -4.73 -16.15
N ALA A 64 -16.35 -4.59 -15.15
CA ALA A 64 -15.18 -5.45 -14.93
C ALA A 64 -14.16 -5.47 -16.11
N SER A 65 -14.24 -4.52 -17.04
CA SER A 65 -13.28 -4.38 -18.13
C SER A 65 -11.99 -3.75 -17.65
N VAL A 66 -10.85 -4.30 -18.07
CA VAL A 66 -9.54 -3.78 -17.67
C VAL A 66 -9.27 -2.45 -18.39
N ILE A 67 -9.13 -1.38 -17.60
CA ILE A 67 -8.79 -0.03 -18.07
C ILE A 67 -7.28 0.15 -18.19
N GLU A 68 -6.53 -0.34 -17.20
CA GLU A 68 -5.10 -0.12 -17.09
C GLU A 68 -4.44 -1.30 -16.36
N LYS A 69 -3.22 -1.65 -16.78
CA LYS A 69 -2.36 -2.62 -16.09
C LYS A 69 -1.04 -1.94 -15.72
N PHE A 70 -0.58 -2.16 -14.51
CA PHE A 70 0.70 -1.62 -14.04
C PHE A 70 1.37 -2.57 -13.05
N LYS A 71 2.65 -2.34 -12.80
CA LYS A 71 3.40 -3.09 -11.78
C LYS A 71 3.73 -2.16 -10.62
N SER A 72 3.71 -2.70 -9.41
CA SER A 72 4.30 -2.11 -8.21
C SER A 72 5.28 -3.11 -7.59
N VAL A 73 6.09 -2.64 -6.65
CA VAL A 73 6.96 -3.48 -5.85
C VAL A 73 6.68 -3.23 -4.38
N SER A 74 6.65 -4.32 -3.62
CA SER A 74 6.52 -4.31 -2.17
C SER A 74 7.76 -4.97 -1.57
N PHE A 75 8.39 -4.30 -0.60
CA PHE A 75 9.52 -4.82 0.17
C PHE A 75 9.10 -4.95 1.63
N ASP A 76 9.18 -6.16 2.16
CA ASP A 76 8.91 -6.43 3.57
C ASP A 76 10.18 -6.26 4.38
N TYR A 77 10.08 -5.49 5.45
CA TYR A 77 11.11 -5.29 6.46
C TYR A 77 10.66 -5.91 7.77
N GLN A 78 11.55 -6.58 8.48
CA GLN A 78 11.21 -7.32 9.69
C GLN A 78 12.11 -6.94 10.88
N LYS A 79 11.48 -6.82 12.06
CA LYS A 79 12.14 -6.65 13.36
C LYS A 79 11.39 -7.46 14.42
N ASN A 80 12.06 -8.40 15.10
CA ASN A 80 11.48 -9.21 16.20
C ASN A 80 10.14 -9.90 15.86
N GLY A 81 9.94 -10.27 14.59
CA GLY A 81 8.69 -10.87 14.12
C GLY A 81 7.71 -9.88 13.51
N ASP A 82 7.76 -8.60 13.86
CA ASP A 82 6.90 -7.56 13.29
C ASP A 82 7.36 -7.21 11.87
N VAL A 83 6.40 -6.95 10.98
CA VAL A 83 6.65 -6.69 9.57
C VAL A 83 6.08 -5.35 9.14
N VAL A 84 6.87 -4.59 8.38
CA VAL A 84 6.43 -3.39 7.66
C VAL A 84 6.62 -3.63 6.17
N SER A 85 5.56 -3.42 5.40
CA SER A 85 5.63 -3.43 3.94
C SER A 85 5.92 -2.02 3.43
N PHE A 86 6.93 -1.87 2.57
CA PHE A 86 7.26 -0.65 1.87
C PHE A 86 6.90 -0.80 0.40
N GLU A 87 5.80 -0.20 0.01
CA GLU A 87 5.28 -0.28 -1.36
C GLU A 87 5.68 0.92 -2.19
N GLN A 88 5.94 0.67 -3.47
CA GLN A 88 6.30 1.69 -4.44
C GLN A 88 5.59 1.43 -5.76
N GLN A 89 4.98 2.47 -6.33
CA GLN A 89 4.31 2.39 -7.63
C GLN A 89 4.36 3.73 -8.36
N LYS A 90 4.18 3.70 -9.68
CA LYS A 90 3.98 4.97 -10.41
C LYS A 90 2.76 5.69 -9.85
N PHE A 91 2.93 7.00 -9.60
CA PHE A 91 1.85 7.82 -9.08
C PHE A 91 0.66 7.82 -10.04
N ASN A 92 -0.49 7.53 -9.48
CA ASN A 92 -1.76 7.66 -10.18
C ASN A 92 -2.72 8.46 -9.30
N SER A 93 -3.12 9.65 -9.76
CA SER A 93 -4.02 10.55 -9.02
C SER A 93 -5.36 9.92 -8.62
N LYS A 94 -5.74 8.80 -9.25
CA LYS A 94 -6.95 8.04 -8.94
C LYS A 94 -6.80 7.17 -7.68
N LEU A 95 -5.57 6.98 -7.18
CA LEU A 95 -5.23 6.14 -6.02
C LEU A 95 -4.91 6.96 -4.77
N ILE A 96 -5.20 8.26 -4.75
CA ILE A 96 -4.92 9.09 -3.58
C ILE A 96 -5.82 8.63 -2.45
N SER A 97 -5.25 8.05 -1.41
CA SER A 97 -5.92 7.87 -0.14
C SER A 97 -5.91 9.20 0.60
N PRO A 98 -7.08 9.78 0.89
CA PRO A 98 -7.14 10.98 1.70
C PRO A 98 -6.67 10.64 3.11
N GLY A 99 -5.56 11.24 3.53
CA GLY A 99 -5.00 11.09 4.87
C GLY A 99 -4.73 12.46 5.49
N ASP A 100 -4.48 12.48 6.78
CA ASP A 100 -4.05 13.67 7.49
C ASP A 100 -2.57 13.95 7.23
N ILE A 101 -2.20 15.20 6.94
CA ILE A 101 -0.79 15.58 6.84
C ILE A 101 -0.19 15.57 8.23
N ILE A 102 0.76 14.67 8.48
CA ILE A 102 1.43 14.53 9.78
C ILE A 102 2.84 15.11 9.79
N ALA A 103 3.44 15.33 8.65
CA ALA A 103 4.76 15.97 8.50
C ALA A 103 4.97 16.47 7.07
N THR A 104 5.93 17.37 6.90
CA THR A 104 6.46 17.79 5.60
C THR A 104 7.99 17.69 5.64
N VAL A 105 8.57 16.97 4.68
CA VAL A 105 10.01 16.69 4.59
C VAL A 105 10.52 17.10 3.21
N ASN A 106 11.44 18.07 3.15
CA ASN A 106 12.00 18.58 1.89
C ASN A 106 10.92 18.94 0.84
N GLY A 107 9.80 19.57 1.31
CA GLY A 107 8.67 19.92 0.46
C GLY A 107 7.72 18.78 0.11
N THR A 108 7.95 17.56 0.62
CA THR A 108 7.08 16.39 0.44
C THR A 108 6.19 16.23 1.67
N ASN A 109 4.87 16.22 1.48
CA ASN A 109 3.92 15.95 2.55
C ASN A 109 3.83 14.45 2.81
N LEU A 110 3.82 14.07 4.10
CA LEU A 110 3.53 12.73 4.58
C LEU A 110 2.07 12.69 5.04
N TYR A 111 1.30 11.76 4.49
CA TYR A 111 -0.11 11.56 4.79
C TYR A 111 -0.26 10.31 5.65
N TYR A 112 -0.91 10.44 6.78
CA TYR A 112 -1.29 9.30 7.62
C TYR A 112 -2.71 8.88 7.33
N VAL A 113 -2.88 7.61 7.03
CA VAL A 113 -4.18 6.98 6.78
C VAL A 113 -4.41 5.93 7.87
N HIS A 114 -5.60 5.91 8.44
CA HIS A 114 -5.99 4.84 9.35
C HIS A 114 -7.50 4.57 9.22
N TYR A 115 -7.86 3.30 9.23
CA TYR A 115 -9.24 2.86 9.17
C TYR A 115 -9.39 1.45 9.77
N ILE A 116 -10.63 1.07 10.04
CA ILE A 116 -10.98 -0.30 10.42
C ILE A 116 -11.33 -1.07 9.13
N ASN A 117 -10.66 -2.18 8.89
CA ASN A 117 -11.04 -3.12 7.84
C ASN A 117 -11.91 -4.22 8.45
N LYS A 118 -13.09 -4.44 7.86
CA LYS A 118 -13.99 -5.55 8.18
C LYS A 118 -14.01 -6.50 7.00
N VAL A 119 -13.49 -7.71 7.19
CA VAL A 119 -13.63 -8.79 6.21
C VAL A 119 -14.94 -9.48 6.48
N VAL A 120 -15.80 -9.56 5.46
CA VAL A 120 -17.14 -10.14 5.53
C VAL A 120 -17.32 -11.15 4.40
N SER A 121 -18.31 -12.07 4.54
CA SER A 121 -18.68 -12.99 3.46
C SER A 121 -19.24 -12.24 2.23
N ASP A 122 -19.14 -12.83 1.05
CA ASP A 122 -19.62 -12.23 -0.20
C ASP A 122 -21.12 -11.94 -0.20
N ASP A 123 -21.90 -12.66 0.60
CA ASP A 123 -23.34 -12.49 0.78
C ASP A 123 -23.73 -11.55 1.93
N TYR A 124 -22.73 -10.92 2.60
CA TYR A 124 -23.00 -10.01 3.72
C TYR A 124 -23.72 -8.74 3.24
N GLU A 125 -24.90 -8.51 3.80
CA GLU A 125 -25.65 -7.28 3.54
C GLU A 125 -25.25 -6.20 4.55
N LEU A 126 -24.71 -5.09 4.06
CA LEU A 126 -24.33 -3.93 4.88
C LEU A 126 -25.58 -3.37 5.60
N THR A 127 -25.51 -3.29 6.93
CA THR A 127 -26.51 -2.61 7.73
C THR A 127 -26.50 -1.09 7.45
N GLU A 128 -27.53 -0.37 7.88
CA GLU A 128 -27.58 1.10 7.76
C GLU A 128 -26.41 1.78 8.52
N GLN A 129 -25.94 1.16 9.62
CA GLN A 129 -24.78 1.66 10.34
C GLN A 129 -23.49 1.40 9.56
N ASP A 130 -23.33 0.21 8.97
CA ASP A 130 -22.16 -0.11 8.13
C ASP A 130 -22.04 0.84 6.93
N LYS A 131 -23.16 1.17 6.28
CA LYS A 131 -23.20 2.14 5.17
C LYS A 131 -22.75 3.54 5.63
N LYS A 132 -23.15 3.97 6.83
CA LYS A 132 -22.73 5.26 7.41
C LYS A 132 -21.22 5.25 7.74
N ASP A 133 -20.74 4.17 8.35
CA ASP A 133 -19.33 4.02 8.72
C ASP A 133 -18.44 3.98 7.47
N GLN A 134 -18.85 3.26 6.43
CA GLN A 134 -18.18 3.24 5.14
C GLN A 134 -18.17 4.63 4.47
N ALA A 135 -19.31 5.32 4.46
CA ALA A 135 -19.41 6.66 3.89
C ALA A 135 -18.55 7.70 4.63
N SER A 136 -18.28 7.48 5.92
CA SER A 136 -17.39 8.33 6.72
C SER A 136 -15.89 8.09 6.44
N GLY A 137 -15.53 7.02 5.71
CA GLY A 137 -14.16 6.59 5.46
C GLY A 137 -13.47 5.94 6.68
N LYS A 138 -14.17 5.73 7.79
CA LYS A 138 -13.62 5.11 9.01
C LYS A 138 -13.57 3.59 8.94
N VAL A 139 -14.42 2.99 8.11
CA VAL A 139 -14.52 1.55 7.92
C VAL A 139 -14.46 1.22 6.44
N VAL A 140 -13.65 0.23 6.10
CA VAL A 140 -13.59 -0.38 4.77
C VAL A 140 -14.11 -1.81 4.90
N PHE A 141 -14.95 -2.23 3.97
CA PHE A 141 -15.43 -3.61 3.88
C PHE A 141 -14.67 -4.33 2.78
N SER A 142 -14.04 -5.44 3.13
CA SER A 142 -13.42 -6.41 2.23
C SER A 142 -14.26 -7.66 2.19
N TYR A 143 -14.44 -8.24 1.01
CA TYR A 143 -15.28 -9.42 0.82
C TYR A 143 -14.42 -10.64 0.57
N ASP A 144 -14.73 -11.74 1.26
CA ASP A 144 -14.04 -13.03 1.14
C ASP A 144 -15.08 -14.16 1.27
N ASP A 145 -15.23 -14.95 0.21
CA ASP A 145 -16.16 -16.07 0.14
C ASP A 145 -15.86 -17.18 1.17
N SER A 146 -14.64 -17.22 1.67
CA SER A 146 -14.21 -18.16 2.72
C SER A 146 -14.47 -17.66 4.15
N ALA A 147 -14.84 -16.38 4.30
CA ALA A 147 -15.07 -15.79 5.63
C ALA A 147 -16.31 -16.37 6.30
N SER A 148 -16.10 -17.13 7.38
CA SER A 148 -17.18 -17.73 8.19
C SER A 148 -17.70 -16.81 9.30
N GLN A 149 -16.99 -15.72 9.58
CA GLN A 149 -17.31 -14.70 10.58
C GLN A 149 -16.71 -13.37 10.16
N ILE A 150 -17.24 -12.28 10.74
CA ILE A 150 -16.67 -10.94 10.50
C ILE A 150 -15.30 -10.85 11.18
N GLU A 151 -14.26 -10.61 10.40
CA GLU A 151 -12.92 -10.32 10.90
C GLU A 151 -12.69 -8.82 10.89
N VAL A 152 -12.19 -8.29 12.00
CA VAL A 152 -11.95 -6.84 12.17
C VAL A 152 -10.47 -6.60 12.42
N SER A 153 -9.85 -5.76 11.59
CA SER A 153 -8.46 -5.34 11.74
C SER A 153 -8.34 -3.82 11.65
N GLN A 154 -7.34 -3.26 12.32
CA GLN A 154 -6.95 -1.88 12.16
C GLN A 154 -5.89 -1.79 11.08
N VAL A 155 -6.11 -0.94 10.08
CA VAL A 155 -5.15 -0.63 9.03
C VAL A 155 -4.65 0.79 9.24
N GLN A 156 -3.35 0.97 9.16
CA GLN A 156 -2.70 2.27 9.21
C GLN A 156 -1.53 2.31 8.25
N SER A 157 -1.27 3.45 7.66
CA SER A 157 -0.10 3.65 6.81
C SER A 157 0.36 5.10 6.78
N VAL A 158 1.60 5.31 6.35
CA VAL A 158 2.12 6.61 5.96
C VAL A 158 2.48 6.56 4.50
N ASN A 159 1.86 7.45 3.70
CA ASN A 159 2.11 7.52 2.28
C ASN A 159 2.57 8.91 1.83
N TRP A 160 3.27 8.96 0.71
CA TRP A 160 3.69 10.20 0.07
C TRP A 160 3.94 10.00 -1.42
N ASN A 161 3.97 11.13 -2.14
CA ASN A 161 4.29 11.15 -3.56
C ASN A 161 5.56 11.96 -3.78
N LYS A 162 6.48 11.45 -4.57
CA LYS A 162 7.68 12.16 -4.99
C LYS A 162 8.20 11.63 -6.34
N ASP A 163 8.54 12.52 -7.26
CA ASP A 163 9.11 12.21 -8.57
C ASP A 163 8.27 11.17 -9.36
N ASP A 164 6.97 11.40 -9.44
CA ASP A 164 5.97 10.52 -10.08
C ASP A 164 5.88 9.10 -9.51
N ILE A 165 6.40 8.88 -8.29
CA ILE A 165 6.27 7.62 -7.56
C ILE A 165 5.46 7.87 -6.29
N GLN A 166 4.50 7.00 -6.06
CA GLN A 166 3.79 6.88 -4.80
C GLN A 166 4.49 5.84 -3.93
N TYR A 167 4.63 6.17 -2.66
CA TYR A 167 5.25 5.35 -1.63
C TYR A 167 4.25 5.13 -0.51
N ASP A 168 4.27 3.95 0.08
CA ASP A 168 3.43 3.59 1.22
C ASP A 168 4.22 2.72 2.20
N LEU A 169 4.18 3.07 3.49
CA LEU A 169 4.71 2.27 4.60
C LEU A 169 3.53 1.74 5.39
N LEU A 170 3.30 0.43 5.31
CA LEU A 170 2.17 -0.29 5.88
C LEU A 170 2.68 -1.31 6.92
N PRO A 171 2.49 -1.10 8.23
CA PRO A 171 2.75 -2.13 9.22
C PRO A 171 1.68 -3.22 9.14
N ILE A 172 2.12 -4.47 8.94
CA ILE A 172 1.19 -5.60 8.77
C ILE A 172 0.46 -5.91 10.08
N ASP A 173 1.13 -5.78 11.21
CA ASP A 173 0.56 -6.10 12.53
C ASP A 173 0.09 -4.85 13.31
N GLY A 174 0.08 -3.68 12.71
CA GLY A 174 -0.46 -2.43 13.27
C GLY A 174 0.26 -1.87 14.51
N LYS A 175 1.49 -2.31 14.82
CA LYS A 175 2.19 -1.97 16.06
C LYS A 175 2.98 -0.66 16.03
N LEU A 176 3.37 -0.18 14.85
CA LEU A 176 4.09 1.08 14.72
C LEU A 176 3.15 2.26 14.83
N SER A 177 3.57 3.29 15.58
CA SER A 177 2.86 4.55 15.64
C SER A 177 3.01 5.37 14.36
N ALA A 178 2.12 6.34 14.15
CA ALA A 178 2.22 7.31 13.05
C ALA A 178 3.58 8.05 13.03
N GLY A 179 4.11 8.35 14.21
CA GLY A 179 5.43 9.00 14.36
C GLY A 179 6.59 8.12 13.89
N GLU A 180 6.61 6.84 14.28
CA GLU A 180 7.63 5.88 13.86
C GLU A 180 7.59 5.64 12.35
N LEU A 181 6.39 5.52 11.77
CA LEU A 181 6.22 5.42 10.31
C LEU A 181 6.68 6.69 9.59
N ALA A 182 6.40 7.87 10.17
CA ALA A 182 6.88 9.14 9.61
C ALA A 182 8.41 9.24 9.66
N ASP A 183 9.07 8.73 10.70
CA ASP A 183 10.53 8.71 10.79
C ASP A 183 11.13 7.77 9.73
N MET A 184 10.58 6.58 9.54
CA MET A 184 10.98 5.70 8.43
C MET A 184 10.79 6.36 7.06
N ALA A 185 9.67 7.07 6.84
CA ALA A 185 9.44 7.82 5.59
C ALA A 185 10.49 8.93 5.37
N LYS A 186 10.91 9.63 6.43
CA LYS A 186 11.99 10.64 6.38
C LYS A 186 13.31 10.01 5.94
N GLU A 187 13.64 8.82 6.46
CA GLU A 187 14.84 8.08 6.04
C GLU A 187 14.79 7.78 4.53
N VAL A 188 13.65 7.28 4.03
CA VAL A 188 13.47 7.00 2.58
C VAL A 188 13.65 8.28 1.75
N ILE A 189 13.04 9.40 2.17
CA ILE A 189 13.11 10.67 1.44
C ILE A 189 14.52 11.24 1.40
N ASN A 190 15.28 11.07 2.49
CA ASN A 190 16.65 11.58 2.63
C ASN A 190 17.72 10.66 2.00
N ASN A 191 17.46 9.37 1.89
CA ASN A 191 18.40 8.34 1.37
C ASN A 191 18.46 8.24 -0.16
N ARG A 192 17.82 9.14 -0.89
CA ARG A 192 17.90 9.19 -2.35
C ARG A 192 19.27 9.70 -2.81
N ARG A 193 20.20 8.78 -2.97
CA ARG A 193 21.46 8.97 -3.72
C ARG A 193 21.39 8.32 -5.10
#